data_c05ffb061a1ad31f6529ff01965e6195
#
_entry.id   c05ffb061a1ad31f6529ff01965e6195
#
_cell.length_a   1.000
_cell.length_b   1.000
_cell.length_c   1.000
_cell.angle_alpha   90.00
_cell.angle_beta   90.00
_cell.angle_gamma   90.00
#
_symmetry.space_group_name_H-M   'P 1'
#
loop_
_entity.id
_entity.type
_entity.pdbx_description
1 polymer ?
#
loop_
_entity_poly.entity_id
_entity_poly.type
_entity_poly.pdbx_seq_one_letter_code
_entity_poly.pdbx_strand_id
1 'polypeptide(L)'
;MAKTKSKAKQTDKAHIDWQAVARLLLTSRTIDEIEEQELAPAGKVTYQFSSKGHELSQILLGLQLTGAHDAATVYYRSRPFMLAAGLRPAEAFAADMAVTGSPSEGRDVGVVYSMPPRKGVTVLPSSGDVGAQYTPAAGWAQAITYYQKELKEKAWKGALAVALGGDGSVATNGFWAALTIATTLELPMLF
;
A
#
# COMPACT_ATOMS: atom_id res chain seq x y z
N MET A 1 -22.37 -35.95 27.02
CA MET A 1 -21.90 -34.61 26.61
C MET A 1 -20.40 -34.71 26.31
N ALA A 2 -20.03 -34.88 25.04
CA ALA A 2 -18.64 -35.01 24.62
C ALA A 2 -18.13 -33.61 24.24
N LYS A 3 -17.13 -33.12 24.96
CA LYS A 3 -16.42 -31.85 24.63
C LYS A 3 -15.47 -32.09 23.45
N THR A 4 -15.86 -31.67 22.27
CA THR A 4 -14.99 -31.63 21.10
C THR A 4 -13.96 -30.52 21.32
N LYS A 5 -12.73 -30.91 21.64
CA LYS A 5 -11.60 -29.98 21.66
C LYS A 5 -11.25 -29.61 20.21
N SER A 6 -11.60 -28.43 19.79
CA SER A 6 -11.11 -27.83 18.56
C SER A 6 -9.58 -27.69 18.70
N LYS A 7 -8.82 -28.47 17.93
CA LYS A 7 -7.38 -28.24 17.73
C LYS A 7 -7.25 -26.96 16.89
N ALA A 8 -6.85 -25.87 17.52
CA ALA A 8 -6.39 -24.68 16.79
C ALA A 8 -5.27 -25.14 15.86
N LYS A 9 -5.43 -24.94 14.55
CA LYS A 9 -4.36 -25.08 13.56
C LYS A 9 -3.27 -24.12 13.96
N GLN A 10 -2.10 -24.67 14.29
CA GLN A 10 -0.89 -23.93 14.48
C GLN A 10 -0.57 -23.30 13.11
N THR A 11 -0.83 -22.01 12.97
CA THR A 11 -0.42 -21.25 11.78
C THR A 11 1.10 -21.23 11.80
N ASP A 12 1.73 -21.75 10.76
CA ASP A 12 3.16 -21.57 10.52
C ASP A 12 3.43 -20.06 10.65
N LYS A 13 4.29 -19.72 11.61
CA LYS A 13 4.71 -18.31 11.78
C LYS A 13 5.44 -17.92 10.49
N ALA A 14 4.86 -17.01 9.73
CA ALA A 14 5.51 -16.48 8.55
C ALA A 14 6.92 -16.00 8.97
N HIS A 15 7.94 -16.56 8.33
CA HIS A 15 9.33 -16.19 8.62
C HIS A 15 9.58 -14.81 8.01
N ILE A 16 9.74 -13.82 8.87
CA ILE A 16 10.06 -12.44 8.45
C ILE A 16 11.57 -12.36 8.18
N ASP A 17 11.93 -11.99 6.97
CA ASP A 17 13.31 -11.65 6.62
C ASP A 17 13.67 -10.25 7.15
N TRP A 18 14.19 -10.21 8.36
CA TRP A 18 14.57 -8.96 9.02
C TRP A 18 15.71 -8.22 8.32
N GLN A 19 16.55 -8.90 7.54
CA GLN A 19 17.58 -8.23 6.74
C GLN A 19 16.96 -7.47 5.58
N ALA A 20 15.96 -8.07 4.90
CA ALA A 20 15.20 -7.38 3.88
C ALA A 20 14.43 -6.18 4.45
N VAL A 21 13.78 -6.33 5.61
CA VAL A 21 13.09 -5.23 6.31
C VAL A 21 14.05 -4.09 6.62
N ALA A 22 15.21 -4.39 7.22
CA ALA A 22 16.21 -3.37 7.57
C ALA A 22 16.73 -2.65 6.31
N ARG A 23 16.99 -3.38 5.23
CA ARG A 23 17.45 -2.80 3.95
C ARG A 23 16.40 -1.85 3.38
N LEU A 24 15.12 -2.24 3.34
CA LEU A 24 14.05 -1.39 2.85
C LEU A 24 13.87 -0.13 3.69
N LEU A 25 13.97 -0.27 5.02
CA LEU A 25 13.90 0.85 5.95
C LEU A 25 15.03 1.86 5.72
N LEU A 26 16.26 1.37 5.66
CA LEU A 26 17.42 2.22 5.39
C LEU A 26 17.31 2.88 4.02
N THR A 27 16.89 2.14 2.99
CA THR A 27 16.66 2.70 1.66
C THR A 27 15.65 3.84 1.69
N SER A 28 14.50 3.64 2.36
CA SER A 28 13.49 4.71 2.47
C SER A 28 14.03 5.94 3.16
N ARG A 29 14.75 5.77 4.27
CA ARG A 29 15.37 6.88 5.01
C ARG A 29 16.42 7.62 4.20
N THR A 30 17.28 6.89 3.50
CA THR A 30 18.31 7.50 2.67
C THR A 30 17.70 8.31 1.52
N ILE A 31 16.61 7.83 0.92
CA ILE A 31 15.87 8.61 -0.08
C ILE A 31 15.33 9.90 0.54
N ASP A 32 14.65 9.82 1.70
CA ASP A 32 14.15 10.98 2.41
C ASP A 32 15.27 12.00 2.71
N GLU A 33 16.44 11.52 3.16
CA GLU A 33 17.58 12.37 3.49
C GLU A 33 18.17 13.07 2.26
N ILE A 34 18.33 12.36 1.15
CA ILE A 34 18.83 12.96 -0.11
C ILE A 34 17.84 14.02 -0.61
N GLU A 35 16.54 13.73 -0.56
CA GLU A 35 15.53 14.70 -0.96
C GLU A 35 15.54 15.95 -0.08
N GLU A 36 15.59 15.77 1.25
CA GLU A 36 15.58 16.87 2.21
C GLU A 36 16.86 17.74 2.13
N GLN A 37 18.01 17.10 1.97
CA GLN A 37 19.31 17.78 2.10
C GLN A 37 19.90 18.26 0.77
N GLU A 38 19.55 17.60 -0.33
CA GLU A 38 20.18 17.86 -1.62
C GLU A 38 19.16 18.32 -2.69
N LEU A 39 18.07 17.56 -2.91
CA LEU A 39 17.20 17.79 -4.04
C LEU A 39 16.21 18.94 -3.84
N ALA A 40 15.62 19.06 -2.65
CA ALA A 40 14.71 20.14 -2.33
C ALA A 40 15.43 21.50 -2.25
N PRO A 41 16.60 21.64 -1.59
CA PRO A 41 17.38 22.89 -1.64
C PRO A 41 17.84 23.26 -3.05
N ALA A 42 18.07 22.28 -3.91
CA ALA A 42 18.43 22.51 -5.31
C ALA A 42 17.22 22.82 -6.21
N GLY A 43 16.00 22.88 -5.67
CA GLY A 43 14.77 23.12 -6.42
C GLY A 43 14.37 21.99 -7.36
N LYS A 44 14.93 20.79 -7.19
CA LYS A 44 14.64 19.61 -8.03
C LYS A 44 13.43 18.82 -7.57
N VAL A 45 13.08 18.93 -6.30
CA VAL A 45 11.90 18.32 -5.67
C VAL A 45 11.07 19.44 -5.07
N THR A 46 9.81 19.55 -5.50
CA THR A 46 8.90 20.60 -5.05
C THR A 46 8.16 20.20 -3.77
N TYR A 47 7.78 18.92 -3.67
CA TYR A 47 7.07 18.37 -2.54
C TYR A 47 7.87 17.20 -1.97
N GLN A 48 8.30 17.33 -0.73
CA GLN A 48 8.97 16.27 0.01
C GLN A 48 8.14 15.93 1.25
N PHE A 49 7.75 14.66 1.35
CA PHE A 49 6.99 14.15 2.49
C PHE A 49 7.73 12.96 3.09
N SER A 50 8.54 13.23 4.10
CA SER A 50 9.27 12.18 4.79
C SER A 50 8.34 11.11 5.34
N SER A 51 8.74 9.87 5.18
CA SER A 51 8.07 8.68 5.73
C SER A 51 8.61 8.24 7.09
N LYS A 52 9.49 9.05 7.71
CA LYS A 52 10.09 8.76 9.02
C LYS A 52 9.02 8.44 10.06
N GLY A 53 9.17 7.30 10.74
CA GLY A 53 8.21 6.79 11.73
C GLY A 53 7.14 5.85 11.17
N HIS A 54 6.92 5.82 9.85
CA HIS A 54 5.93 4.96 9.19
C HIS A 54 6.54 3.70 8.58
N GLU A 55 7.87 3.61 8.50
CA GLU A 55 8.58 2.66 7.65
C GLU A 55 8.29 1.21 8.03
N LEU A 56 8.42 0.88 9.32
CA LEU A 56 8.36 -0.52 9.75
C LEU A 56 7.00 -1.15 9.48
N SER A 57 5.92 -0.48 9.85
CA SER A 57 4.57 -0.98 9.65
C SER A 57 4.22 -1.15 8.17
N GLN A 58 4.61 -0.18 7.36
CA GLN A 58 4.35 -0.19 5.92
C GLN A 58 5.17 -1.25 5.18
N ILE A 59 6.43 -1.43 5.55
CA ILE A 59 7.30 -2.48 4.97
C ILE A 59 6.74 -3.87 5.32
N LEU A 60 6.43 -4.10 6.59
CA LEU A 60 5.88 -5.38 7.04
C LEU A 60 4.55 -5.70 6.36
N LEU A 61 3.70 -4.70 6.17
CA LEU A 61 2.45 -4.85 5.43
C LEU A 61 2.71 -5.21 3.96
N GLY A 62 3.55 -4.44 3.27
CA GLY A 62 3.87 -4.65 1.85
C GLY A 62 4.50 -6.02 1.58
N LEU A 63 5.34 -6.52 2.49
CA LEU A 63 5.94 -7.85 2.37
C LEU A 63 4.95 -9.01 2.60
N GLN A 64 3.80 -8.75 3.19
CA GLN A 64 2.76 -9.76 3.42
C GLN A 64 1.71 -9.82 2.31
N LEU A 65 1.57 -8.78 1.51
CA LEU A 65 0.61 -8.74 0.41
C LEU A 65 1.23 -9.40 -0.84
N THR A 66 1.19 -10.71 -0.87
CA THR A 66 1.82 -11.53 -1.92
C THR A 66 0.82 -12.22 -2.84
N GLY A 67 -0.47 -12.11 -2.57
CA GLY A 67 -1.52 -12.69 -3.38
C GLY A 67 -1.67 -11.96 -4.72
N ALA A 68 -1.92 -12.73 -5.79
CA ALA A 68 -2.05 -12.17 -7.15
C ALA A 68 -3.18 -11.14 -7.29
N HIS A 69 -4.15 -11.17 -6.39
CA HIS A 69 -5.31 -10.28 -6.38
C HIS A 69 -5.36 -9.38 -5.14
N ASP A 70 -4.27 -9.35 -4.35
CA ASP A 70 -4.11 -8.34 -3.31
C ASP A 70 -3.94 -6.96 -3.96
N ALA A 71 -4.55 -5.96 -3.37
CA ALA A 71 -4.37 -4.59 -3.83
C ALA A 71 -4.22 -3.62 -2.66
N ALA A 72 -3.55 -2.52 -2.92
CA ALA A 72 -3.42 -1.44 -1.97
C ALA A 72 -3.61 -0.09 -2.65
N THR A 73 -4.23 0.83 -1.94
CA THR A 73 -4.16 2.25 -2.24
C THR A 73 -3.22 2.93 -1.25
N VAL A 74 -2.46 3.87 -1.74
CA VAL A 74 -1.37 4.51 -1.00
C VAL A 74 -1.62 6.01 -0.84
N TYR A 75 -0.82 6.67 -0.02
CA TYR A 75 -0.81 8.12 0.15
C TYR A 75 0.63 8.64 0.14
N TYR A 76 0.82 9.94 0.20
CA TYR A 76 2.12 10.60 -0.02
C TYR A 76 3.27 10.12 0.90
N ARG A 77 2.99 9.54 2.08
CA ARG A 77 4.02 8.95 2.97
C ARG A 77 4.20 7.44 2.80
N SER A 78 3.68 6.85 1.73
CA SER A 78 3.70 5.39 1.56
C SER A 78 4.92 4.87 0.80
N ARG A 79 6.01 5.65 0.69
CA ARG A 79 7.25 5.19 0.05
C ARG A 79 7.76 3.85 0.60
N PRO A 80 7.80 3.61 1.93
CA PRO A 80 8.24 2.32 2.46
C PRO A 80 7.41 1.14 1.97
N PHE A 81 6.09 1.30 1.89
CA PHE A 81 5.20 0.31 1.31
C PHE A 81 5.50 0.07 -0.17
N MET A 82 5.66 1.14 -0.95
CA MET A 82 5.96 1.06 -2.38
C MET A 82 7.29 0.34 -2.66
N LEU A 83 8.32 0.60 -1.86
CA LEU A 83 9.60 -0.11 -1.94
C LEU A 83 9.43 -1.61 -1.63
N ALA A 84 8.64 -1.96 -0.62
CA ALA A 84 8.31 -3.35 -0.31
C ALA A 84 7.51 -4.02 -1.44
N ALA A 85 6.62 -3.29 -2.09
CA ALA A 85 5.87 -3.73 -3.27
C ALA A 85 6.72 -3.81 -4.55
N GLY A 86 7.98 -3.36 -4.52
CA GLY A 86 8.93 -3.50 -5.62
C GLY A 86 9.23 -2.22 -6.40
N LEU A 87 8.86 -1.04 -5.88
CA LEU A 87 9.34 0.23 -6.42
C LEU A 87 10.87 0.30 -6.30
N ARG A 88 11.55 0.74 -7.34
CA ARG A 88 13.00 0.93 -7.33
C ARG A 88 13.35 2.33 -6.84
N PRO A 89 14.48 2.54 -6.13
CA PRO A 89 14.89 3.86 -5.66
C PRO A 89 14.98 4.92 -6.77
N ALA A 90 15.49 4.54 -7.95
CA ALA A 90 15.55 5.45 -9.10
C ALA A 90 14.15 5.90 -9.57
N GLU A 91 13.14 5.03 -9.48
CA GLU A 91 11.75 5.38 -9.83
C GLU A 91 11.13 6.31 -8.78
N ALA A 92 11.48 6.14 -7.50
CA ALA A 92 11.06 7.04 -6.44
C ALA A 92 11.58 8.46 -6.69
N PHE A 93 12.88 8.62 -6.90
CA PHE A 93 13.46 9.92 -7.24
C PHE A 93 12.88 10.52 -8.52
N ALA A 94 12.67 9.71 -9.57
CA ALA A 94 12.07 10.20 -10.80
C ALA A 94 10.63 10.73 -10.60
N ALA A 95 9.85 10.07 -9.70
CA ALA A 95 8.51 10.54 -9.34
C ALA A 95 8.56 11.87 -8.58
N ASP A 96 9.42 11.98 -7.57
CA ASP A 96 9.51 13.18 -6.74
C ASP A 96 10.08 14.39 -7.52
N MET A 97 10.92 14.13 -8.52
CA MET A 97 11.41 15.16 -9.45
C MET A 97 10.45 15.43 -10.64
N ALA A 98 9.34 14.71 -10.75
CA ALA A 98 8.39 14.80 -11.87
C ALA A 98 9.06 14.59 -13.25
N VAL A 99 9.98 13.63 -13.35
CA VAL A 99 10.68 13.31 -14.60
C VAL A 99 10.31 11.89 -15.09
N THR A 100 10.65 11.58 -16.33
CA THR A 100 10.49 10.24 -16.91
C THR A 100 11.29 9.20 -16.14
N GLY A 101 10.83 7.95 -16.17
CA GLY A 101 11.46 6.83 -15.44
C GLY A 101 10.74 6.44 -14.15
N SER A 102 9.72 7.18 -13.73
CA SER A 102 8.77 6.76 -12.69
C SER A 102 7.64 5.90 -13.29
N PRO A 103 6.85 5.17 -12.49
CA PRO A 103 5.67 4.45 -12.99
C PRO A 103 4.64 5.33 -13.69
N SER A 104 4.57 6.62 -13.37
CA SER A 104 3.67 7.61 -14.01
C SER A 104 4.34 8.42 -15.14
N GLU A 105 5.60 8.17 -15.45
CA GLU A 105 6.38 8.92 -16.45
C GLU A 105 6.37 10.44 -16.17
N GLY A 106 6.51 10.82 -14.90
CA GLY A 106 6.58 12.20 -14.46
C GLY A 106 5.22 12.93 -14.38
N ARG A 107 4.09 12.21 -14.53
CA ARG A 107 2.75 12.84 -14.46
C ARG A 107 2.26 13.03 -13.04
N ASP A 108 2.67 12.16 -12.12
CA ASP A 108 2.36 12.26 -10.70
C ASP A 108 3.62 12.62 -9.93
N VAL A 109 3.47 13.47 -8.93
CA VAL A 109 4.54 13.83 -8.00
C VAL A 109 4.42 13.00 -6.73
N GLY A 110 5.52 12.37 -6.32
CA GLY A 110 5.53 11.49 -5.16
C GLY A 110 4.99 10.08 -5.45
N VAL A 111 4.41 9.42 -4.46
CA VAL A 111 4.05 7.99 -4.52
C VAL A 111 2.56 7.70 -4.69
N VAL A 112 1.80 8.63 -5.22
CA VAL A 112 0.33 8.51 -5.40
C VAL A 112 -0.09 7.98 -6.77
N TYR A 113 0.72 7.15 -7.37
CA TYR A 113 0.49 6.55 -8.68
C TYR A 113 0.17 5.06 -8.60
N SER A 114 -0.44 4.54 -9.65
CA SER A 114 -0.65 3.10 -9.81
C SER A 114 0.65 2.39 -10.15
N MET A 115 0.80 1.17 -9.65
CA MET A 115 1.90 0.30 -10.01
C MET A 115 1.38 -1.12 -10.23
N PRO A 116 1.63 -1.74 -11.39
CA PRO A 116 1.26 -3.12 -11.63
C PRO A 116 1.99 -4.07 -10.68
N PRO A 117 1.47 -5.27 -10.43
CA PRO A 117 2.09 -6.22 -9.52
C PRO A 117 3.54 -6.53 -9.92
N ARG A 118 4.46 -6.42 -8.97
CA ARG A 118 5.87 -6.80 -9.14
C ARG A 118 6.28 -7.88 -8.16
N LYS A 119 5.67 -7.86 -6.97
CA LYS A 119 5.91 -8.81 -5.88
C LYS A 119 4.62 -9.34 -5.24
N GLY A 120 3.51 -9.29 -5.98
CA GLY A 120 2.21 -9.77 -5.55
C GLY A 120 1.14 -8.70 -5.55
N VAL A 121 1.29 -7.64 -4.75
CA VAL A 121 0.27 -6.60 -4.59
C VAL A 121 0.17 -5.68 -5.82
N THR A 122 -1.06 -5.38 -6.22
CA THR A 122 -1.36 -4.30 -7.18
C THR A 122 -1.52 -2.99 -6.41
N VAL A 123 -0.77 -1.95 -6.79
CA VAL A 123 -1.02 -0.61 -6.27
C VAL A 123 -2.02 0.08 -7.18
N LEU A 124 -3.19 0.39 -6.62
CA LEU A 124 -4.28 1.04 -7.36
C LEU A 124 -4.00 2.52 -7.53
N PRO A 125 -4.54 3.14 -8.59
CA PRO A 125 -4.42 4.58 -8.75
C PRO A 125 -5.10 5.31 -7.60
N SER A 126 -4.46 6.37 -7.13
CA SER A 126 -4.99 7.31 -6.15
C SER A 126 -4.61 8.72 -6.55
N SER A 127 -5.01 9.72 -5.77
CA SER A 127 -4.60 11.10 -5.98
C SER A 127 -3.93 11.66 -4.72
N GLY A 128 -3.36 12.86 -4.82
CA GLY A 128 -2.82 13.59 -3.67
C GLY A 128 -3.89 14.11 -2.72
N ASP A 129 -5.16 14.07 -3.11
CA ASP A 129 -6.27 14.55 -2.28
C ASP A 129 -6.48 13.64 -1.06
N VAL A 130 -6.53 14.24 0.11
CA VAL A 130 -6.67 13.52 1.37
C VAL A 130 -8.00 12.76 1.40
N GLY A 131 -7.93 11.43 1.56
CA GLY A 131 -9.11 10.57 1.61
C GLY A 131 -9.52 9.96 0.27
N ALA A 132 -8.91 10.35 -0.85
CA ALA A 132 -9.22 9.83 -2.18
C ALA A 132 -8.91 8.33 -2.32
N GLN A 133 -7.98 7.81 -1.53
CA GLN A 133 -7.52 6.42 -1.60
C GLN A 133 -8.53 5.39 -1.08
N TYR A 134 -9.47 5.77 -0.24
CA TYR A 134 -10.32 4.79 0.46
C TYR A 134 -11.37 4.13 -0.43
N THR A 135 -12.05 4.91 -1.27
CA THR A 135 -13.13 4.38 -2.12
C THR A 135 -12.63 3.44 -3.22
N PRO A 136 -11.50 3.66 -3.89
CA PRO A 136 -10.93 2.69 -4.82
C PRO A 136 -10.57 1.36 -4.15
N ALA A 137 -10.03 1.39 -2.93
CA ALA A 137 -9.74 0.17 -2.17
C ALA A 137 -11.03 -0.60 -1.83
N ALA A 138 -12.10 0.11 -1.42
CA ALA A 138 -13.40 -0.51 -1.17
C ALA A 138 -14.00 -1.13 -2.45
N GLY A 139 -13.84 -0.47 -3.60
CA GLY A 139 -14.24 -1.01 -4.90
C GLY A 139 -13.49 -2.29 -5.26
N TRP A 140 -12.18 -2.34 -5.00
CA TRP A 140 -11.40 -3.58 -5.20
C TRP A 140 -11.84 -4.69 -4.25
N ALA A 141 -12.08 -4.38 -2.97
CA ALA A 141 -12.59 -5.34 -1.99
C ALA A 141 -13.96 -5.91 -2.41
N GLN A 142 -14.82 -5.07 -2.99
CA GLN A 142 -16.09 -5.51 -3.56
C GLN A 142 -15.88 -6.41 -4.77
N ALA A 143 -14.93 -6.09 -5.64
CA ALA A 143 -14.57 -6.95 -6.77
C ALA A 143 -14.06 -8.33 -6.28
N ILE A 144 -13.19 -8.37 -5.26
CA ILE A 144 -12.75 -9.63 -4.64
C ILE A 144 -13.97 -10.47 -4.23
N THR A 145 -14.90 -9.86 -3.52
CA THR A 145 -16.12 -10.56 -3.06
C THR A 145 -16.97 -11.06 -4.23
N TYR A 146 -17.15 -10.25 -5.27
CA TYR A 146 -17.89 -10.61 -6.48
C TYR A 146 -17.25 -11.80 -7.21
N TYR A 147 -15.96 -11.73 -7.49
CA TYR A 147 -15.24 -12.82 -8.15
C TYR A 147 -15.29 -14.13 -7.35
N GLN A 148 -15.18 -14.05 -6.01
CA GLN A 148 -15.26 -15.23 -5.16
C GLN A 148 -16.68 -15.80 -5.06
N LYS A 149 -17.69 -14.95 -4.80
CA LYS A 149 -19.05 -15.41 -4.46
C LYS A 149 -19.91 -15.65 -5.69
N GLU A 150 -19.84 -14.77 -6.70
CA GLU A 150 -20.69 -14.85 -7.89
C GLU A 150 -20.02 -15.64 -9.01
N LEU A 151 -18.78 -15.29 -9.36
CA LEU A 151 -18.07 -15.95 -10.45
C LEU A 151 -17.37 -17.25 -10.04
N LYS A 152 -17.32 -17.57 -8.73
CA LYS A 152 -16.68 -18.79 -8.18
C LYS A 152 -15.19 -18.93 -8.54
N GLU A 153 -14.51 -17.83 -8.77
CA GLU A 153 -13.10 -17.77 -9.16
C GLU A 153 -12.19 -18.07 -7.95
N LYS A 154 -11.62 -19.27 -7.95
CA LYS A 154 -10.77 -19.73 -6.82
C LYS A 154 -9.48 -18.94 -6.66
N ALA A 155 -8.98 -18.32 -7.73
CA ALA A 155 -7.76 -17.51 -7.69
C ALA A 155 -7.87 -16.28 -6.76
N TRP A 156 -9.08 -15.79 -6.53
CA TRP A 156 -9.34 -14.64 -5.67
C TRP A 156 -9.47 -14.99 -4.18
N LYS A 157 -9.43 -16.28 -3.85
CA LYS A 157 -9.62 -16.73 -2.46
C LYS A 157 -8.48 -16.24 -1.57
N GLY A 158 -8.85 -15.52 -0.52
CA GLY A 158 -7.90 -14.97 0.46
C GLY A 158 -7.29 -13.64 0.05
N ALA A 159 -7.66 -13.09 -1.10
CA ALA A 159 -7.24 -11.77 -1.52
C ALA A 159 -7.76 -10.67 -0.57
N LEU A 160 -6.99 -9.61 -0.41
CA LEU A 160 -7.25 -8.50 0.50
C LEU A 160 -7.04 -7.17 -0.21
N ALA A 161 -7.92 -6.21 0.05
CA ALA A 161 -7.70 -4.81 -0.31
C ALA A 161 -7.22 -4.03 0.92
N VAL A 162 -6.25 -3.15 0.73
CA VAL A 162 -5.70 -2.32 1.81
C VAL A 162 -5.77 -0.85 1.41
N ALA A 163 -6.17 0.00 2.34
CA ALA A 163 -6.07 1.44 2.18
C ALA A 163 -5.15 2.03 3.25
N LEU A 164 -4.04 2.63 2.80
CA LEU A 164 -3.15 3.35 3.68
C LEU A 164 -3.54 4.83 3.73
N GLY A 165 -3.54 5.39 4.94
CA GLY A 165 -3.86 6.81 5.13
C GLY A 165 -3.27 7.35 6.42
N GLY A 166 -3.14 8.67 6.50
CA GLY A 166 -2.78 9.37 7.73
C GLY A 166 -4.00 9.59 8.62
N ASP A 167 -3.77 9.91 9.89
CA ASP A 167 -4.79 10.20 10.89
C ASP A 167 -5.77 11.32 10.45
N GLY A 168 -5.26 12.38 9.82
CA GLY A 168 -6.09 13.46 9.29
C GLY A 168 -7.09 13.00 8.20
N SER A 169 -6.80 11.91 7.49
CA SER A 169 -7.68 11.39 6.45
C SER A 169 -8.95 10.74 6.98
N VAL A 170 -8.98 10.35 8.26
CA VAL A 170 -10.16 9.78 8.92
C VAL A 170 -11.34 10.78 8.98
N ALA A 171 -11.06 12.07 8.93
CA ALA A 171 -12.09 13.11 8.90
C ALA A 171 -12.77 13.29 7.53
N THR A 172 -12.33 12.56 6.50
CA THR A 172 -12.84 12.74 5.13
C THR A 172 -14.08 11.88 4.85
N ASN A 173 -14.92 12.36 3.94
CA ASN A 173 -16.06 11.60 3.45
C ASN A 173 -15.65 10.27 2.81
N GLY A 174 -14.51 10.24 2.12
CA GLY A 174 -13.97 9.03 1.48
C GLY A 174 -13.71 7.91 2.47
N PHE A 175 -13.13 8.23 3.65
CA PHE A 175 -12.91 7.26 4.71
C PHE A 175 -14.24 6.67 5.22
N TRP A 176 -15.20 7.53 5.61
CA TRP A 176 -16.46 7.07 6.18
C TRP A 176 -17.32 6.31 5.18
N ALA A 177 -17.34 6.74 3.90
CA ALA A 177 -18.03 6.01 2.84
C ALA A 177 -17.45 4.61 2.65
N ALA A 178 -16.13 4.50 2.56
CA ALA A 178 -15.44 3.22 2.40
C ALA A 178 -15.64 2.30 3.63
N LEU A 179 -15.53 2.85 4.84
CA LEU A 179 -15.74 2.11 6.08
C LEU A 179 -17.18 1.57 6.16
N THR A 180 -18.17 2.40 5.85
CA THR A 180 -19.59 2.01 5.85
C THR A 180 -19.85 0.90 4.84
N ILE A 181 -19.37 1.03 3.61
CA ILE A 181 -19.52 0.01 2.57
C ILE A 181 -18.81 -1.29 2.99
N ALA A 182 -17.57 -1.19 3.45
CA ALA A 182 -16.77 -2.35 3.82
C ALA A 182 -17.42 -3.15 4.98
N THR A 183 -17.93 -2.46 5.98
CA THR A 183 -18.60 -3.11 7.15
C THR A 183 -19.97 -3.65 6.79
N THR A 184 -20.77 -2.91 6.01
CA THR A 184 -22.12 -3.34 5.61
C THR A 184 -22.09 -4.57 4.71
N LEU A 185 -21.13 -4.65 3.79
CA LEU A 185 -21.00 -5.75 2.85
C LEU A 185 -19.96 -6.81 3.28
N GLU A 186 -19.40 -6.70 4.49
CA GLU A 186 -18.39 -7.61 5.02
C GLU A 186 -17.24 -7.85 4.02
N LEU A 187 -16.69 -6.74 3.48
CA LEU A 187 -15.66 -6.80 2.46
C LEU A 187 -14.28 -7.17 3.04
N PRO A 188 -13.43 -7.90 2.31
CA PRO A 188 -12.06 -8.21 2.71
C PRO A 188 -11.17 -6.97 2.57
N MET A 189 -11.28 -6.04 3.52
CA MET A 189 -10.59 -4.76 3.48
C MET A 189 -9.91 -4.45 4.83
N LEU A 190 -8.70 -3.88 4.74
CA LEU A 190 -7.92 -3.36 5.85
C LEU A 190 -7.72 -1.84 5.67
N PHE A 191 -7.96 -1.09 6.75
CA PHE A 191 -7.71 0.35 6.83
C PHE A 191 -6.51 0.64 7.73
#